data_9cfd449888d6c569f9019ebeb8d3ca28
#
_entry.id   9cfd449888d6c569f9019ebeb8d3ca28
#
_cell.length_a   1.000
_cell.length_b   1.000
_cell.length_c   1.000
_cell.angle_alpha   90.00
_cell.angle_beta   90.00
_cell.angle_gamma   90.00
#
_symmetry.space_group_name_H-M   'P 1'
#
loop_
_entity.id
_entity.type
_entity.pdbx_description
1 polymer ?
#
loop_
_entity_poly.entity_id
_entity_poly.type
_entity_poly.pdbx_seq_one_letter_code
_entity_poly.pdbx_strand_id
1 'polypeptide(L)'
;MQKLDVAVLGATGAVGQRFVQLLDNHPWFRVAEVIGSDRSAGHRYGDIARWILDGQPPASVADLQVKPLDAELTSPLVFSALPKEAAELREFALAEAGHVVSTNASVNRMVDDVPLLLPEINADHIGLIDVQRRRRGWTTGALVANSNCTIMPVVMSLAPLMPFGVTKVMIVSAQAISGAGYPGVPSLDIIDNLVPYIGGEEEKAETEPLKMLGHFDGERILDLDAIASATCTRAPVIDGHLVTVAVELRDKPSLEAVIEAWNSFRGPDPVPSLPSAPAQPVIYMPQADRPQPRRDRNAGNGMATSVGRLRPDPLLGYKFVALSHNTIRGAAGCAILNAELLAAQGYLGDFQPVNRNVELTRS
;
A
#
# COMPACT_ATOMS: atom_id res chain seq x y z
N MET A 1 18.86 0.48 20.69
CA MET A 1 17.48 0.06 21.00
C MET A 1 17.13 -1.18 20.20
N GLN A 2 16.31 -2.05 20.76
CA GLN A 2 15.97 -3.32 20.12
C GLN A 2 14.90 -3.06 19.05
N LYS A 3 15.19 -3.46 17.80
CA LYS A 3 14.22 -3.46 16.71
C LYS A 3 13.25 -4.62 16.90
N LEU A 4 12.00 -4.46 16.45
CA LEU A 4 11.04 -5.55 16.40
C LEU A 4 11.41 -6.50 15.26
N ASP A 5 11.46 -7.78 15.57
CA ASP A 5 11.66 -8.83 14.58
C ASP A 5 10.38 -9.04 13.76
N VAL A 6 10.53 -9.13 12.45
CA VAL A 6 9.41 -9.32 11.52
C VAL A 6 9.65 -10.51 10.58
N ALA A 7 8.56 -11.13 10.18
CA ALA A 7 8.55 -12.18 9.16
C ALA A 7 8.06 -11.62 7.82
N VAL A 8 8.61 -12.13 6.72
CA VAL A 8 8.16 -11.81 5.35
C VAL A 8 7.69 -13.08 4.65
N LEU A 9 6.38 -13.20 4.42
CA LEU A 9 5.79 -14.30 3.63
C LEU A 9 5.90 -13.98 2.14
N GLY A 10 6.27 -14.97 1.34
CA GLY A 10 6.53 -14.78 -0.08
C GLY A 10 7.78 -13.96 -0.35
N ALA A 11 8.78 -14.04 0.53
CA ALA A 11 10.00 -13.22 0.53
C ALA A 11 10.79 -13.28 -0.79
N THR A 12 10.75 -14.38 -1.52
CA THR A 12 11.46 -14.58 -2.80
C THR A 12 10.73 -13.98 -4.00
N GLY A 13 9.46 -13.57 -3.85
CA GLY A 13 8.66 -12.91 -4.89
C GLY A 13 8.97 -11.41 -5.03
N ALA A 14 8.44 -10.77 -6.08
CA ALA A 14 8.73 -9.36 -6.39
C ALA A 14 8.40 -8.40 -5.23
N VAL A 15 7.23 -8.52 -4.62
CA VAL A 15 6.82 -7.69 -3.48
C VAL A 15 7.56 -8.09 -2.21
N GLY A 16 7.83 -9.39 -2.01
CA GLY A 16 8.62 -9.90 -0.88
C GLY A 16 10.04 -9.33 -0.89
N GLN A 17 10.70 -9.31 -2.05
CA GLN A 17 12.01 -8.67 -2.23
C GLN A 17 11.96 -7.16 -1.94
N ARG A 18 10.86 -6.49 -2.30
CA ARG A 18 10.68 -5.06 -1.98
C ARG A 18 10.55 -4.84 -0.47
N PHE A 19 9.87 -5.72 0.27
CA PHE A 19 9.88 -5.70 1.74
C PHE A 19 11.27 -5.85 2.30
N VAL A 20 12.02 -6.86 1.85
CA VAL A 20 13.40 -7.10 2.28
C VAL A 20 14.28 -5.87 2.03
N GLN A 21 14.15 -5.23 0.85
CA GLN A 21 14.89 -4.02 0.51
C GLN A 21 14.53 -2.83 1.39
N LEU A 22 13.23 -2.55 1.59
CA LEU A 22 12.77 -1.38 2.35
C LEU A 22 12.98 -1.54 3.87
N LEU A 23 13.00 -2.76 4.37
CA LEU A 23 13.27 -3.07 5.77
C LEU A 23 14.78 -3.12 6.10
N ASP A 24 15.63 -3.09 5.10
CA ASP A 24 17.06 -2.96 5.36
C ASP A 24 17.35 -1.61 6.01
N ASN A 25 18.03 -1.65 7.17
CA ASN A 25 18.28 -0.47 8.00
C ASN A 25 17.03 0.29 8.50
N HIS A 26 15.82 -0.30 8.42
CA HIS A 26 14.62 0.32 8.98
C HIS A 26 14.79 0.61 10.47
N PRO A 27 14.39 1.80 10.98
CA PRO A 27 14.68 2.17 12.37
C PRO A 27 13.97 1.33 13.41
N TRP A 28 12.78 0.81 13.11
CA TRP A 28 11.94 0.07 14.06
C TRP A 28 11.89 -1.44 13.83
N PHE A 29 12.03 -1.90 12.58
CA PHE A 29 11.82 -3.28 12.19
C PHE A 29 13.10 -3.94 11.68
N ARG A 30 13.22 -5.26 11.88
CA ARG A 30 14.30 -6.09 11.35
C ARG A 30 13.74 -7.39 10.81
N VAL A 31 14.05 -7.72 9.57
CA VAL A 31 13.67 -9.02 9.00
C VAL A 31 14.45 -10.13 9.73
N ALA A 32 13.73 -10.97 10.45
CA ALA A 32 14.27 -12.11 11.18
C ALA A 32 13.88 -13.44 10.53
N GLU A 33 12.76 -13.47 9.79
CA GLU A 33 12.25 -14.68 9.17
C GLU A 33 11.82 -14.40 7.73
N VAL A 34 12.25 -15.26 6.81
CA VAL A 34 11.85 -15.24 5.40
C VAL A 34 11.17 -16.53 5.03
N ILE A 35 9.96 -16.43 4.50
CA ILE A 35 9.11 -17.57 4.18
C ILE A 35 8.87 -17.62 2.68
N GLY A 36 8.99 -18.80 2.10
CA GLY A 36 8.81 -19.02 0.67
C GLY A 36 8.02 -20.30 0.36
N SER A 37 7.94 -20.61 -0.93
CA SER A 37 7.35 -21.88 -1.39
C SER A 37 8.27 -23.06 -1.10
N ASP A 38 7.75 -24.29 -1.22
CA ASP A 38 8.50 -25.54 -1.04
C ASP A 38 9.77 -25.61 -1.91
N ARG A 39 9.77 -24.92 -3.06
CA ARG A 39 10.95 -24.85 -3.96
C ARG A 39 12.10 -24.05 -3.34
N SER A 40 11.81 -23.09 -2.49
CA SER A 40 12.80 -22.21 -1.86
C SER A 40 13.09 -22.58 -0.41
N ALA A 41 12.22 -23.35 0.25
CA ALA A 41 12.38 -23.76 1.62
C ALA A 41 13.67 -24.56 1.84
N GLY A 42 14.38 -24.29 2.94
CA GLY A 42 15.64 -24.93 3.30
C GLY A 42 16.90 -24.36 2.63
N HIS A 43 16.75 -23.45 1.66
CA HIS A 43 17.87 -22.78 1.02
C HIS A 43 18.19 -21.43 1.70
N ARG A 44 19.43 -20.96 1.58
CA ARG A 44 19.78 -19.59 1.96
C ARG A 44 19.06 -18.60 1.04
N TYR A 45 18.53 -17.52 1.62
CA TYR A 45 17.77 -16.52 0.87
C TYR A 45 18.57 -15.91 -0.29
N GLY A 46 19.83 -15.53 -0.04
CA GLY A 46 20.71 -14.94 -1.05
C GLY A 46 21.04 -15.86 -2.23
N ASP A 47 20.96 -17.18 -2.02
CA ASP A 47 21.27 -18.17 -3.06
C ASP A 47 20.03 -18.52 -3.91
N ILE A 48 18.84 -18.52 -3.30
CA ILE A 48 17.61 -18.96 -3.96
C ILE A 48 16.74 -17.81 -4.48
N ALA A 49 16.79 -16.64 -3.86
CA ALA A 49 16.04 -15.49 -4.31
C ALA A 49 16.62 -14.94 -5.62
N ARG A 50 15.90 -15.11 -6.72
CA ARG A 50 16.26 -14.41 -7.95
C ARG A 50 16.01 -12.92 -7.75
N TRP A 51 17.04 -12.20 -7.29
CA TRP A 51 16.95 -10.79 -6.99
C TRP A 51 16.68 -9.97 -8.27
N ILE A 52 15.55 -9.27 -8.30
CA ILE A 52 15.09 -8.50 -9.47
C ILE A 52 15.16 -6.99 -9.26
N LEU A 53 15.55 -6.56 -8.07
CA LEU A 53 15.70 -5.14 -7.73
C LEU A 53 17.16 -4.70 -7.95
N ASP A 54 17.38 -3.38 -7.97
CA ASP A 54 18.72 -2.82 -8.09
C ASP A 54 19.61 -3.28 -6.91
N GLY A 55 20.88 -3.53 -7.19
CA GLY A 55 21.87 -3.98 -6.21
C GLY A 55 21.84 -5.48 -5.96
N GLN A 56 22.08 -5.87 -4.72
CA GLN A 56 22.12 -7.26 -4.23
C GLN A 56 21.17 -7.40 -3.03
N PRO A 57 20.74 -8.62 -2.68
CA PRO A 57 20.00 -8.84 -1.43
C PRO A 57 20.78 -8.29 -0.24
N PRO A 58 20.11 -7.59 0.71
CA PRO A 58 20.76 -7.08 1.90
C PRO A 58 21.51 -8.17 2.67
N ALA A 59 22.73 -7.88 3.10
CA ALA A 59 23.57 -8.83 3.84
C ALA A 59 22.89 -9.31 5.14
N SER A 60 22.05 -8.46 5.75
CA SER A 60 21.27 -8.77 6.95
C SER A 60 20.26 -9.93 6.75
N VAL A 61 19.88 -10.22 5.50
CA VAL A 61 18.86 -11.23 5.15
C VAL A 61 19.44 -12.35 4.28
N ALA A 62 20.53 -12.09 3.55
CA ALA A 62 21.08 -13.03 2.58
C ALA A 62 21.41 -14.42 3.17
N ASP A 63 21.82 -14.47 4.44
CA ASP A 63 22.19 -15.71 5.15
C ASP A 63 21.02 -16.42 5.82
N LEU A 64 19.84 -15.80 5.89
CA LEU A 64 18.67 -16.44 6.48
C LEU A 64 18.23 -17.65 5.66
N GLN A 65 17.86 -18.73 6.35
CA GLN A 65 17.22 -19.86 5.69
C GLN A 65 15.75 -19.55 5.39
N VAL A 66 15.33 -19.81 4.17
CA VAL A 66 13.92 -19.68 3.78
C VAL A 66 13.13 -20.81 4.45
N LYS A 67 12.14 -20.44 5.26
CA LYS A 67 11.23 -21.39 5.91
C LYS A 67 10.08 -21.75 4.96
N PRO A 68 9.49 -22.96 5.11
CA PRO A 68 8.26 -23.32 4.39
C PRO A 68 7.05 -22.52 4.86
N LEU A 69 5.98 -22.52 4.08
CA LEU A 69 4.80 -21.69 4.33
C LEU A 69 4.07 -22.06 5.64
N ASP A 70 4.10 -23.32 6.03
CA ASP A 70 3.48 -23.87 7.25
C ASP A 70 4.35 -23.76 8.51
N ALA A 71 5.57 -23.23 8.40
CA ALA A 71 6.46 -23.07 9.54
C ALA A 71 5.83 -22.26 10.68
N GLU A 72 6.11 -22.64 11.91
CA GLU A 72 5.85 -21.80 13.07
C GLU A 72 6.73 -20.55 13.03
N LEU A 73 6.12 -19.39 13.30
CA LEU A 73 6.78 -18.09 13.31
C LEU A 73 6.95 -17.61 14.76
N THR A 74 8.05 -16.91 15.00
CA THR A 74 8.33 -16.27 16.30
C THR A 74 8.16 -14.74 16.23
N SER A 75 8.19 -14.18 15.02
CA SER A 75 8.05 -12.73 14.79
C SER A 75 6.62 -12.29 15.06
N PRO A 76 6.39 -11.29 15.92
CA PRO A 76 5.04 -10.82 16.25
C PRO A 76 4.35 -10.08 15.09
N LEU A 77 5.12 -9.53 14.17
CA LEU A 77 4.64 -8.84 12.99
C LEU A 77 5.02 -9.61 11.73
N VAL A 78 4.04 -9.79 10.84
CA VAL A 78 4.19 -10.55 9.60
C VAL A 78 3.77 -9.69 8.41
N PHE A 79 4.68 -9.48 7.46
CA PHE A 79 4.35 -8.88 6.17
C PHE A 79 4.04 -9.99 5.16
N SER A 80 2.85 -9.94 4.56
CA SER A 80 2.44 -10.96 3.58
C SER A 80 2.44 -10.42 2.15
N ALA A 81 3.18 -11.13 1.29
CA ALA A 81 3.21 -10.96 -0.16
C ALA A 81 2.82 -12.28 -0.86
N LEU A 82 1.88 -13.00 -0.27
CA LEU A 82 1.42 -14.29 -0.79
C LEU A 82 0.46 -14.12 -1.97
N PRO A 83 0.43 -15.09 -2.90
CA PRO A 83 -0.68 -15.25 -3.84
C PRO A 83 -1.99 -15.51 -3.09
N LYS A 84 -3.13 -15.21 -3.76
CA LYS A 84 -4.47 -15.29 -3.19
C LYS A 84 -4.73 -16.61 -2.44
N GLU A 85 -4.48 -17.73 -3.09
CA GLU A 85 -4.80 -19.08 -2.57
C GLU A 85 -3.98 -19.40 -1.30
N ALA A 86 -2.72 -19.00 -1.25
CA ALA A 86 -1.87 -19.20 -0.09
C ALA A 86 -2.24 -18.26 1.07
N ALA A 87 -2.65 -17.03 0.74
CA ALA A 87 -3.10 -16.04 1.71
C ALA A 87 -4.40 -16.49 2.41
N GLU A 88 -5.38 -17.00 1.65
CA GLU A 88 -6.63 -17.56 2.19
C GLU A 88 -6.38 -18.63 3.26
N LEU A 89 -5.39 -19.48 3.04
CA LEU A 89 -5.08 -20.59 3.96
C LEU A 89 -4.27 -20.14 5.18
N ARG A 90 -3.44 -19.09 5.06
CA ARG A 90 -2.40 -18.84 6.07
C ARG A 90 -2.65 -17.59 6.92
N GLU A 91 -3.17 -16.51 6.35
CA GLU A 91 -3.16 -15.21 7.04
C GLU A 91 -4.05 -15.18 8.27
N PHE A 92 -5.28 -15.67 8.19
CA PHE A 92 -6.16 -15.75 9.36
C PHE A 92 -5.63 -16.70 10.44
N ALA A 93 -5.02 -17.84 10.06
CA ALA A 93 -4.43 -18.75 11.01
C ALA A 93 -3.25 -18.12 11.78
N LEU A 94 -2.45 -17.28 11.13
CA LEU A 94 -1.39 -16.53 11.81
C LEU A 94 -1.97 -15.46 12.76
N ALA A 95 -3.01 -14.76 12.34
CA ALA A 95 -3.67 -13.79 13.20
C ALA A 95 -4.32 -14.49 14.43
N GLU A 96 -4.97 -15.64 14.24
CA GLU A 96 -5.51 -16.46 15.33
C GLU A 96 -4.41 -16.95 16.29
N ALA A 97 -3.22 -17.27 15.76
CA ALA A 97 -2.06 -17.63 16.58
C ALA A 97 -1.42 -16.44 17.31
N GLY A 98 -1.92 -15.23 17.14
CA GLY A 98 -1.50 -14.03 17.86
C GLY A 98 -0.56 -13.11 17.11
N HIS A 99 -0.26 -13.40 15.85
CA HIS A 99 0.54 -12.51 15.00
C HIS A 99 -0.27 -11.34 14.44
N VAL A 100 0.36 -10.18 14.28
CA VAL A 100 -0.20 -9.08 13.50
C VAL A 100 0.25 -9.23 12.06
N VAL A 101 -0.70 -9.41 11.15
CA VAL A 101 -0.44 -9.66 9.73
C VAL A 101 -0.80 -8.41 8.91
N SER A 102 0.19 -7.82 8.23
CA SER A 102 -0.01 -6.76 7.24
C SER A 102 0.08 -7.36 5.84
N THR A 103 -1.07 -7.49 5.16
CA THR A 103 -1.16 -8.23 3.89
C THR A 103 -1.31 -7.34 2.66
N ASN A 104 -0.66 -7.75 1.56
CA ASN A 104 -0.91 -7.21 0.21
C ASN A 104 -1.90 -8.06 -0.61
N ALA A 105 -2.28 -9.25 -0.12
CA ALA A 105 -3.21 -10.11 -0.81
C ALA A 105 -4.61 -9.50 -0.90
N SER A 106 -5.29 -9.70 -2.04
CA SER A 106 -6.58 -9.09 -2.28
C SER A 106 -7.74 -9.76 -1.56
N VAL A 107 -7.58 -11.01 -1.16
CA VAL A 107 -8.65 -11.87 -0.64
C VAL A 107 -9.35 -11.31 0.60
N ASN A 108 -8.60 -10.63 1.46
CA ASN A 108 -9.09 -10.15 2.75
C ASN A 108 -9.50 -8.66 2.77
N ARG A 109 -9.33 -7.93 1.64
CA ARG A 109 -9.55 -6.48 1.59
C ARG A 109 -10.98 -6.05 1.89
N MET A 110 -11.95 -6.80 1.35
CA MET A 110 -13.38 -6.48 1.49
C MET A 110 -14.07 -7.27 2.61
N VAL A 111 -13.31 -7.98 3.44
CA VAL A 111 -13.87 -8.61 4.65
C VAL A 111 -14.26 -7.52 5.67
N ASP A 112 -15.46 -7.64 6.26
CA ASP A 112 -16.08 -6.58 7.05
C ASP A 112 -15.27 -6.12 8.27
N ASP A 113 -14.57 -7.05 8.93
CA ASP A 113 -13.77 -6.78 10.12
C ASP A 113 -12.26 -6.63 9.83
N VAL A 114 -11.88 -6.54 8.55
CA VAL A 114 -10.49 -6.30 8.14
C VAL A 114 -10.33 -4.84 7.68
N PRO A 115 -9.53 -4.02 8.37
CA PRO A 115 -9.25 -2.66 7.91
C PRO A 115 -8.45 -2.70 6.61
N LEU A 116 -8.94 -1.96 5.60
CA LEU A 116 -8.22 -1.66 4.37
C LEU A 116 -7.51 -0.32 4.59
N LEU A 117 -6.27 -0.38 5.09
CA LEU A 117 -5.61 0.74 5.73
C LEU A 117 -4.66 1.48 4.79
N LEU A 118 -4.75 2.80 4.83
CA LEU A 118 -3.82 3.74 4.23
C LEU A 118 -3.65 4.92 5.22
N PRO A 119 -2.57 4.95 6.01
CA PRO A 119 -2.46 5.79 7.20
C PRO A 119 -2.78 7.26 6.98
N GLU A 120 -2.35 7.86 5.88
CA GLU A 120 -2.59 9.28 5.61
C GLU A 120 -4.06 9.62 5.35
N ILE A 121 -4.89 8.60 5.04
CA ILE A 121 -6.29 8.81 4.63
C ILE A 121 -7.26 8.38 5.71
N ASN A 122 -7.05 7.18 6.26
CA ASN A 122 -8.03 6.52 7.12
C ASN A 122 -7.37 5.85 8.34
N ALA A 123 -6.48 6.58 9.01
CA ALA A 123 -5.81 6.08 10.22
C ALA A 123 -6.81 5.64 11.32
N ASP A 124 -8.01 6.23 11.36
CA ASP A 124 -9.09 5.87 12.29
C ASP A 124 -9.68 4.48 12.01
N HIS A 125 -9.57 3.96 10.77
CA HIS A 125 -9.99 2.59 10.45
C HIS A 125 -9.21 1.52 11.21
N ILE A 126 -8.07 1.86 11.80
CA ILE A 126 -7.30 0.96 12.68
C ILE A 126 -8.15 0.46 13.86
N GLY A 127 -9.13 1.23 14.33
CA GLY A 127 -10.07 0.84 15.38
C GLY A 127 -10.89 -0.41 15.04
N LEU A 128 -10.99 -0.77 13.75
CA LEU A 128 -11.64 -2.01 13.32
C LEU A 128 -10.89 -3.26 13.81
N ILE A 129 -9.61 -3.15 14.21
CA ILE A 129 -8.85 -4.26 14.83
C ILE A 129 -9.50 -4.69 16.16
N ASP A 130 -9.98 -3.77 16.96
CA ASP A 130 -10.64 -4.10 18.23
C ASP A 130 -11.96 -4.82 17.98
N VAL A 131 -12.68 -4.44 16.93
CA VAL A 131 -13.89 -5.14 16.47
C VAL A 131 -13.54 -6.53 15.97
N GLN A 132 -12.47 -6.67 15.17
CA GLN A 132 -11.98 -7.94 14.65
C GLN A 132 -11.61 -8.89 15.79
N ARG A 133 -10.82 -8.43 16.76
CA ARG A 133 -10.43 -9.20 17.95
C ARG A 133 -11.66 -9.68 18.73
N ARG A 134 -12.59 -8.78 18.99
CA ARG A 134 -13.83 -9.10 19.71
C ARG A 134 -14.68 -10.14 18.97
N ARG A 135 -14.89 -9.98 17.67
CA ARG A 135 -15.72 -10.89 16.85
C ARG A 135 -15.10 -12.25 16.67
N ARG A 136 -13.77 -12.34 16.58
CA ARG A 136 -13.03 -13.58 16.33
C ARG A 136 -12.51 -14.25 17.60
N GLY A 137 -12.62 -13.62 18.77
CA GLY A 137 -12.07 -14.12 20.02
C GLY A 137 -10.54 -14.05 20.10
N TRP A 138 -9.91 -13.16 19.33
CA TRP A 138 -8.46 -13.00 19.35
C TRP A 138 -8.02 -12.03 20.45
N THR A 139 -6.84 -12.29 21.05
CA THR A 139 -6.30 -11.44 22.12
C THR A 139 -5.26 -10.45 21.63
N THR A 140 -4.32 -10.89 20.79
CA THR A 140 -3.19 -10.07 20.31
C THR A 140 -3.08 -10.00 18.80
N GLY A 141 -3.55 -11.03 18.09
CA GLY A 141 -3.46 -11.10 16.64
C GLY A 141 -4.34 -10.06 15.94
N ALA A 142 -3.99 -9.76 14.71
CA ALA A 142 -4.79 -8.91 13.82
C ALA A 142 -4.43 -9.17 12.37
N LEU A 143 -5.38 -8.92 11.47
CA LEU A 143 -5.15 -8.89 10.03
C LEU A 143 -5.52 -7.51 9.50
N VAL A 144 -4.55 -6.85 8.86
CA VAL A 144 -4.70 -5.54 8.23
C VAL A 144 -4.36 -5.66 6.75
N ALA A 145 -5.25 -5.23 5.88
CA ALA A 145 -5.06 -5.27 4.44
C ALA A 145 -4.51 -3.97 3.88
N ASN A 146 -3.58 -4.09 2.94
CA ASN A 146 -3.13 -3.01 2.07
C ASN A 146 -3.95 -3.01 0.77
N SER A 147 -4.25 -1.83 0.24
CA SER A 147 -5.07 -1.66 -0.96
C SER A 147 -4.38 -2.13 -2.24
N ASN A 148 -5.15 -2.24 -3.30
CA ASN A 148 -4.66 -2.46 -4.65
C ASN A 148 -3.75 -1.31 -5.11
N CYS A 149 -2.66 -1.64 -5.80
CA CYS A 149 -1.65 -0.67 -6.22
C CYS A 149 -2.17 0.39 -7.22
N THR A 150 -3.20 0.07 -8.00
CA THR A 150 -3.85 1.02 -8.92
C THR A 150 -4.71 2.03 -8.18
N ILE A 151 -5.27 1.65 -7.04
CA ILE A 151 -6.16 2.47 -6.24
C ILE A 151 -5.37 3.51 -5.45
N MET A 152 -4.12 3.25 -5.10
CA MET A 152 -3.29 4.19 -4.34
C MET A 152 -3.24 5.60 -4.94
N PRO A 153 -2.88 5.82 -6.23
CA PRO A 153 -2.91 7.17 -6.80
C PRO A 153 -4.32 7.76 -6.85
N VAL A 154 -5.37 6.95 -6.94
CA VAL A 154 -6.77 7.40 -6.93
C VAL A 154 -7.13 7.95 -5.55
N VAL A 155 -7.06 7.13 -4.51
CA VAL A 155 -7.49 7.53 -3.17
C VAL A 155 -6.61 8.62 -2.57
N MET A 156 -5.29 8.59 -2.83
CA MET A 156 -4.38 9.66 -2.39
C MET A 156 -4.70 11.01 -3.03
N SER A 157 -5.15 11.02 -4.29
CA SER A 157 -5.53 12.26 -4.97
C SER A 157 -6.95 12.72 -4.60
N LEU A 158 -7.85 11.82 -4.20
CA LEU A 158 -9.22 12.14 -3.82
C LEU A 158 -9.36 12.52 -2.34
N ALA A 159 -8.58 11.94 -1.43
CA ALA A 159 -8.71 12.20 0.01
C ALA A 159 -8.63 13.70 0.38
N PRO A 160 -7.68 14.49 -0.17
CA PRO A 160 -7.65 15.93 0.07
C PRO A 160 -8.89 16.67 -0.48
N LEU A 161 -9.63 16.06 -1.39
CA LEU A 161 -10.83 16.64 -2.02
C LEU A 161 -12.13 16.22 -1.33
N MET A 162 -12.08 15.32 -0.35
CA MET A 162 -13.26 14.86 0.39
C MET A 162 -14.08 16.00 1.01
N PRO A 163 -13.46 17.07 1.56
CA PRO A 163 -14.22 18.20 2.08
C PRO A 163 -15.12 18.90 1.04
N PHE A 164 -14.81 18.77 -0.25
CA PHE A 164 -15.62 19.34 -1.34
C PHE A 164 -16.77 18.41 -1.79
N GLY A 165 -16.92 17.23 -1.18
CA GLY A 165 -18.00 16.29 -1.45
C GLY A 165 -17.83 15.52 -2.76
N VAL A 166 -16.97 14.52 -2.76
CA VAL A 166 -16.79 13.60 -3.90
C VAL A 166 -18.07 12.78 -4.09
N THR A 167 -18.66 12.80 -5.30
CA THR A 167 -19.90 12.09 -5.63
C THR A 167 -19.77 11.09 -6.77
N LYS A 168 -18.95 11.39 -7.77
CA LYS A 168 -18.68 10.48 -8.90
C LYS A 168 -17.21 10.50 -9.28
N VAL A 169 -16.67 9.34 -9.60
CA VAL A 169 -15.27 9.19 -10.02
C VAL A 169 -15.20 8.27 -11.25
N MET A 170 -14.57 8.75 -12.30
CA MET A 170 -14.20 7.93 -13.45
C MET A 170 -12.69 7.74 -13.48
N ILE A 171 -12.24 6.50 -13.59
CA ILE A 171 -10.84 6.08 -13.47
C ILE A 171 -10.43 5.38 -14.77
N VAL A 172 -9.35 5.84 -15.38
CA VAL A 172 -8.69 5.12 -16.47
C VAL A 172 -7.24 4.90 -16.09
N SER A 173 -6.81 3.64 -15.97
CA SER A 173 -5.45 3.31 -15.54
C SER A 173 -4.56 2.84 -16.68
N ALA A 174 -3.28 3.25 -16.63
CA ALA A 174 -2.19 2.69 -17.40
C ALA A 174 -1.20 2.03 -16.42
N GLN A 175 -1.38 0.73 -16.21
CA GLN A 175 -0.67 -0.02 -15.18
C GLN A 175 0.65 -0.59 -15.67
N ALA A 176 1.69 -0.45 -14.85
CA ALA A 176 3.04 -0.96 -15.10
C ALA A 176 3.08 -2.50 -15.10
N ILE A 177 4.03 -3.06 -15.84
CA ILE A 177 4.26 -4.51 -16.02
C ILE A 177 4.53 -5.20 -14.67
N SER A 178 5.29 -4.56 -13.77
CA SER A 178 5.60 -5.12 -12.46
C SER A 178 4.38 -5.40 -11.59
N GLY A 179 3.22 -4.76 -11.88
CA GLY A 179 1.96 -5.07 -11.23
C GLY A 179 1.42 -6.48 -11.48
N ALA A 180 1.92 -7.16 -12.52
CA ALA A 180 1.61 -8.57 -12.78
C ALA A 180 2.46 -9.55 -11.94
N GLY A 181 3.38 -9.04 -11.11
CA GLY A 181 4.38 -9.86 -10.43
C GLY A 181 5.48 -10.34 -11.38
N TYR A 182 6.52 -11.04 -10.85
CA TYR A 182 7.54 -11.63 -11.70
C TYR A 182 7.06 -12.98 -12.27
N PRO A 183 7.28 -13.27 -13.55
CA PRO A 183 8.11 -12.57 -14.55
C PRO A 183 7.43 -11.40 -15.29
N GLY A 184 6.26 -10.96 -14.90
CA GLY A 184 5.53 -9.88 -15.55
C GLY A 184 4.58 -10.40 -16.63
N VAL A 185 4.40 -9.63 -17.68
CA VAL A 185 3.60 -9.96 -18.87
C VAL A 185 4.54 -10.49 -19.96
N PRO A 186 4.15 -11.50 -20.75
CA PRO A 186 4.94 -11.96 -21.89
C PRO A 186 5.31 -10.80 -22.81
N SER A 187 6.56 -10.76 -23.27
CA SER A 187 7.11 -9.60 -23.98
C SER A 187 6.34 -9.25 -25.26
N LEU A 188 5.87 -10.27 -26.01
CA LEU A 188 5.11 -10.04 -27.24
C LEU A 188 3.67 -9.57 -26.99
N ASP A 189 3.15 -9.71 -25.77
CA ASP A 189 1.83 -9.21 -25.42
C ASP A 189 1.86 -7.73 -25.05
N ILE A 190 3.03 -7.19 -24.65
CA ILE A 190 3.10 -5.84 -24.11
C ILE A 190 4.04 -4.89 -24.86
N ILE A 191 5.09 -5.38 -25.56
CA ILE A 191 5.96 -4.53 -26.36
C ILE A 191 5.19 -4.03 -27.58
N ASP A 192 5.22 -2.71 -27.82
CA ASP A 192 4.45 -2.05 -28.89
C ASP A 192 2.93 -2.26 -28.78
N ASN A 193 2.41 -2.45 -27.54
CA ASN A 193 1.01 -2.79 -27.30
C ASN A 193 0.50 -2.20 -25.98
N LEU A 194 -0.84 -2.02 -25.91
CA LEU A 194 -1.61 -1.76 -24.71
C LEU A 194 -2.65 -2.86 -24.54
N VAL A 195 -2.68 -3.50 -23.39
CA VAL A 195 -3.70 -4.54 -23.10
C VAL A 195 -4.86 -3.90 -22.35
N PRO A 196 -6.05 -3.75 -22.95
CA PRO A 196 -7.18 -3.03 -22.34
C PRO A 196 -8.00 -3.90 -21.37
N TYR A 197 -7.34 -4.81 -20.67
CA TYR A 197 -7.96 -5.71 -19.71
C TYR A 197 -6.94 -6.25 -18.70
N ILE A 198 -7.30 -6.18 -17.42
CA ILE A 198 -6.57 -6.83 -16.32
C ILE A 198 -7.61 -7.50 -15.43
N GLY A 199 -7.56 -8.84 -15.34
CA GLY A 199 -8.60 -9.62 -14.66
C GLY A 199 -8.90 -9.17 -13.22
N GLY A 200 -10.14 -8.80 -12.95
CA GLY A 200 -10.63 -8.38 -11.63
C GLY A 200 -10.11 -7.03 -11.13
N GLU A 201 -9.40 -6.23 -11.95
CA GLU A 201 -8.89 -4.94 -11.52
C GLU A 201 -9.95 -3.83 -11.51
N GLU A 202 -10.86 -3.84 -12.46
CA GLU A 202 -11.93 -2.83 -12.55
C GLU A 202 -12.87 -2.92 -11.35
N GLU A 203 -13.31 -4.12 -10.98
CA GLU A 203 -14.14 -4.34 -9.79
C GLU A 203 -13.48 -3.80 -8.50
N LYS A 204 -12.19 -4.04 -8.32
CA LYS A 204 -11.44 -3.50 -7.19
C LYS A 204 -11.36 -1.97 -7.25
N ALA A 205 -11.13 -1.40 -8.44
CA ALA A 205 -11.02 0.04 -8.62
C ALA A 205 -12.36 0.77 -8.39
N GLU A 206 -13.48 0.06 -8.53
CA GLU A 206 -14.83 0.58 -8.28
C GLU A 206 -15.29 0.41 -6.84
N THR A 207 -14.75 -0.56 -6.08
CA THR A 207 -15.22 -0.89 -4.73
C THR A 207 -14.27 -0.49 -3.61
N GLU A 208 -12.96 -0.81 -3.71
CA GLU A 208 -11.99 -0.52 -2.64
C GLU A 208 -11.91 0.98 -2.28
N PRO A 209 -11.96 1.96 -3.24
CA PRO A 209 -11.94 3.38 -2.91
C PRO A 209 -13.10 3.81 -2.01
N LEU A 210 -14.29 3.21 -2.18
CA LEU A 210 -15.47 3.55 -1.38
C LEU A 210 -15.28 3.15 0.08
N LYS A 211 -14.75 1.94 0.33
CA LYS A 211 -14.38 1.49 1.68
C LYS A 211 -13.25 2.35 2.28
N MET A 212 -12.21 2.66 1.51
CA MET A 212 -11.05 3.42 2.01
C MET A 212 -11.35 4.86 2.35
N LEU A 213 -12.24 5.52 1.58
CA LEU A 213 -12.69 6.89 1.79
C LEU A 213 -13.99 6.94 2.62
N GLY A 214 -14.43 5.81 3.12
CA GLY A 214 -15.57 5.66 4.00
C GLY A 214 -15.28 6.15 5.43
N HIS A 215 -16.21 5.93 6.32
CA HIS A 215 -16.15 6.37 7.72
C HIS A 215 -16.27 5.17 8.67
N PHE A 216 -15.40 5.10 9.67
CA PHE A 216 -15.50 4.13 10.76
C PHE A 216 -16.49 4.65 11.83
N ASP A 217 -17.59 3.93 12.05
CA ASP A 217 -18.65 4.30 13.00
C ASP A 217 -18.43 3.74 14.43
N GLY A 218 -17.32 3.04 14.65
CA GLY A 218 -16.97 2.33 15.89
C GLY A 218 -17.23 0.82 15.83
N GLU A 219 -17.96 0.32 14.85
CA GLU A 219 -18.27 -1.11 14.66
C GLU A 219 -17.97 -1.62 13.25
N ARG A 220 -18.01 -0.76 12.25
CA ARG A 220 -17.79 -1.09 10.84
C ARG A 220 -17.39 0.14 10.04
N ILE A 221 -16.92 -0.10 8.83
CA ILE A 221 -16.72 0.96 7.83
C ILE A 221 -18.04 1.16 7.08
N LEU A 222 -18.51 2.40 7.06
CA LEU A 222 -19.59 2.86 6.19
C LEU A 222 -18.95 3.40 4.92
N ASP A 223 -19.19 2.73 3.80
CA ASP A 223 -18.61 3.11 2.52
C ASP A 223 -18.99 4.54 2.12
N LEU A 224 -18.12 5.22 1.39
CA LEU A 224 -18.41 6.51 0.79
C LEU A 224 -19.62 6.39 -0.15
N ASP A 225 -20.61 7.25 0.02
CA ASP A 225 -21.77 7.37 -0.88
C ASP A 225 -21.35 8.10 -2.18
N ALA A 226 -20.67 7.38 -3.05
CA ALA A 226 -20.20 7.86 -4.34
C ALA A 226 -20.28 6.73 -5.39
N ILE A 227 -20.23 7.12 -6.66
CA ILE A 227 -20.20 6.18 -7.78
C ILE A 227 -18.80 6.19 -8.40
N ALA A 228 -18.17 5.03 -8.49
CA ALA A 228 -16.91 4.84 -9.17
C ALA A 228 -17.10 3.97 -10.43
N SER A 229 -16.41 4.33 -11.50
CA SER A 229 -16.34 3.53 -12.75
C SER A 229 -14.90 3.49 -13.22
N ALA A 230 -14.41 2.31 -13.61
CA ALA A 230 -13.02 2.10 -13.94
C ALA A 230 -12.81 1.40 -15.29
N THR A 231 -11.72 1.75 -15.96
CA THR A 231 -11.16 1.00 -17.09
C THR A 231 -9.68 0.77 -16.83
N CYS A 232 -9.26 -0.49 -16.82
CA CYS A 232 -7.92 -0.89 -16.45
C CYS A 232 -7.11 -1.43 -17.63
N THR A 233 -5.98 -0.77 -17.93
CA THR A 233 -5.12 -1.08 -19.07
C THR A 233 -3.70 -1.41 -18.57
N ARG A 234 -3.08 -2.46 -19.14
CA ARG A 234 -1.64 -2.72 -18.95
C ARG A 234 -0.84 -1.98 -20.00
N ALA A 235 0.17 -1.22 -19.55
CA ALA A 235 1.04 -0.40 -20.40
C ALA A 235 2.49 -0.91 -20.36
N PRO A 236 3.30 -0.65 -21.39
CA PRO A 236 4.72 -1.07 -21.47
C PRO A 236 5.62 -0.16 -20.58
N VAL A 237 5.30 -0.07 -19.31
CA VAL A 237 6.02 0.68 -18.27
C VAL A 237 6.48 -0.30 -17.21
N ILE A 238 7.73 -0.22 -16.77
CA ILE A 238 8.28 -1.17 -15.78
C ILE A 238 7.60 -0.99 -14.43
N ASP A 239 7.68 0.21 -13.84
CA ASP A 239 7.10 0.60 -12.55
C ASP A 239 6.38 1.95 -12.66
N GLY A 240 5.38 2.14 -11.81
CA GLY A 240 4.57 3.35 -11.70
C GLY A 240 3.23 3.22 -12.40
N HIS A 241 2.15 3.12 -11.61
CA HIS A 241 0.78 3.13 -12.14
C HIS A 241 0.32 4.57 -12.35
N LEU A 242 -0.02 4.89 -13.58
CA LEU A 242 -0.57 6.17 -13.98
C LEU A 242 -2.09 6.03 -14.08
N VAL A 243 -2.83 6.95 -13.49
CA VAL A 243 -4.28 6.99 -13.60
C VAL A 243 -4.74 8.37 -14.09
N THR A 244 -5.71 8.38 -14.99
CA THR A 244 -6.50 9.56 -15.30
C THR A 244 -7.78 9.48 -14.50
N VAL A 245 -8.06 10.54 -13.74
CA VAL A 245 -9.24 10.65 -12.90
C VAL A 245 -10.09 11.81 -13.37
N ALA A 246 -11.39 11.57 -13.61
CA ALA A 246 -12.39 12.61 -13.68
C ALA A 246 -13.29 12.51 -12.45
N VAL A 247 -13.61 13.64 -11.80
CA VAL A 247 -14.33 13.64 -10.53
C VAL A 247 -15.38 14.74 -10.48
N GLU A 248 -16.55 14.40 -9.93
CA GLU A 248 -17.59 15.35 -9.58
C GLU A 248 -17.46 15.73 -8.11
N LEU A 249 -17.31 17.04 -7.85
CA LEU A 249 -17.27 17.62 -6.52
C LEU A 249 -18.52 18.46 -6.32
N ARG A 250 -19.28 18.17 -5.25
CA ARG A 250 -20.57 18.84 -4.95
C ARG A 250 -20.42 20.37 -4.83
N ASP A 251 -19.38 20.82 -4.15
CA ASP A 251 -19.17 22.24 -3.81
C ASP A 251 -18.48 23.05 -4.90
N LYS A 252 -18.06 22.41 -5.99
CA LYS A 252 -17.45 23.04 -7.17
C LYS A 252 -16.34 24.04 -6.85
N PRO A 253 -15.27 23.64 -6.12
CA PRO A 253 -14.17 24.55 -5.77
C PRO A 253 -13.45 25.10 -7.00
N SER A 254 -12.70 26.22 -6.84
CA SER A 254 -11.81 26.68 -7.87
C SER A 254 -10.65 25.69 -8.11
N LEU A 255 -9.98 25.76 -9.26
CA LEU A 255 -8.80 24.92 -9.52
C LEU A 255 -7.68 25.19 -8.51
N GLU A 256 -7.52 26.45 -8.10
CA GLU A 256 -6.55 26.87 -7.08
C GLU A 256 -6.85 26.23 -5.72
N ALA A 257 -8.13 26.15 -5.33
CA ALA A 257 -8.53 25.49 -4.09
C ALA A 257 -8.25 23.97 -4.11
N VAL A 258 -8.43 23.33 -5.26
CA VAL A 258 -8.06 21.91 -5.45
C VAL A 258 -6.54 21.73 -5.35
N ILE A 259 -5.74 22.59 -5.96
CA ILE A 259 -4.27 22.56 -5.88
C ILE A 259 -3.81 22.78 -4.43
N GLU A 260 -4.41 23.73 -3.73
CA GLU A 260 -4.08 23.99 -2.33
C GLU A 260 -4.42 22.80 -1.42
N ALA A 261 -5.55 22.14 -1.65
CA ALA A 261 -5.91 20.92 -0.91
C ALA A 261 -4.85 19.81 -1.06
N TRP A 262 -4.30 19.62 -2.26
CA TRP A 262 -3.19 18.68 -2.48
C TRP A 262 -1.89 19.13 -1.81
N ASN A 263 -1.53 20.40 -1.92
CA ASN A 263 -0.28 20.93 -1.38
C ASN A 263 -0.25 20.95 0.15
N SER A 264 -1.39 21.18 0.79
CA SER A 264 -1.53 21.22 2.25
C SER A 264 -1.76 19.85 2.90
N PHE A 265 -2.10 18.81 2.13
CA PHE A 265 -2.42 17.50 2.67
C PHE A 265 -1.21 16.82 3.34
N ARG A 266 -1.39 16.33 4.58
CA ARG A 266 -0.32 15.64 5.36
C ARG A 266 -0.77 14.35 6.03
N GLY A 267 -2.06 14.10 6.14
CA GLY A 267 -2.61 13.03 6.97
C GLY A 267 -2.72 13.42 8.46
N PRO A 268 -3.42 12.61 9.25
CA PRO A 268 -3.61 12.86 10.70
C PRO A 268 -2.38 12.46 11.51
N ASP A 269 -2.24 13.02 12.73
CA ASP A 269 -1.24 12.55 13.69
C ASP A 269 -1.51 11.09 14.11
N PRO A 270 -0.48 10.26 14.32
CA PRO A 270 0.97 10.55 14.25
C PRO A 270 1.61 10.32 12.87
N VAL A 271 0.83 10.12 11.82
CA VAL A 271 1.30 9.64 10.49
C VAL A 271 2.44 10.45 9.92
N PRO A 272 2.43 11.80 9.92
CA PRO A 272 3.53 12.57 9.35
C PRO A 272 4.89 12.37 10.06
N SER A 273 4.88 11.82 11.28
CA SER A 273 6.10 11.54 12.06
C SER A 273 6.62 10.12 11.92
N LEU A 274 5.90 9.24 11.22
CA LEU A 274 6.28 7.85 11.02
C LEU A 274 7.50 7.73 10.08
N PRO A 275 8.40 6.75 10.28
CA PRO A 275 9.65 6.65 9.54
C PRO A 275 9.51 6.58 8.01
N SER A 276 8.51 5.87 7.51
CA SER A 276 8.26 5.69 6.06
C SER A 276 7.32 6.74 5.47
N ALA A 277 6.74 7.63 6.30
CA ALA A 277 5.83 8.66 5.82
C ALA A 277 6.58 9.68 4.96
N PRO A 278 6.09 10.01 3.75
CA PRO A 278 6.69 11.07 2.94
C PRO A 278 6.35 12.45 3.55
N ALA A 279 7.30 13.38 3.52
CA ALA A 279 7.08 14.74 3.99
C ALA A 279 5.90 15.44 3.30
N GLN A 280 5.63 15.07 2.05
CA GLN A 280 4.48 15.52 1.26
C GLN A 280 3.86 14.31 0.56
N PRO A 281 2.72 13.81 1.06
CA PRO A 281 2.08 12.61 0.51
C PRO A 281 1.51 12.81 -0.90
N VAL A 282 1.05 14.02 -1.23
CA VAL A 282 0.55 14.40 -2.55
C VAL A 282 1.35 15.59 -3.08
N ILE A 283 1.97 15.45 -4.25
CA ILE A 283 2.81 16.46 -4.88
C ILE A 283 2.14 16.94 -6.18
N TYR A 284 1.70 18.20 -6.22
CA TYR A 284 1.17 18.79 -7.43
C TYR A 284 2.30 19.20 -8.39
N MET A 285 2.19 18.79 -9.66
CA MET A 285 3.12 19.10 -10.74
C MET A 285 2.46 20.04 -11.76
N PRO A 286 2.92 21.31 -11.88
CA PRO A 286 2.30 22.28 -12.78
C PRO A 286 2.66 22.10 -14.25
N GLN A 287 3.68 21.30 -14.57
CA GLN A 287 4.13 21.08 -15.95
C GLN A 287 3.05 20.34 -16.76
N ALA A 288 2.84 20.76 -18.01
CA ALA A 288 1.79 20.26 -18.88
C ALA A 288 1.92 18.76 -19.25
N ASP A 289 3.13 18.17 -19.13
CA ASP A 289 3.45 16.79 -19.47
C ASP A 289 3.73 15.89 -18.26
N ARG A 290 3.43 16.35 -17.03
CA ARG A 290 3.69 15.62 -15.79
C ARG A 290 2.39 15.30 -15.04
N PRO A 291 2.37 14.16 -14.25
CA PRO A 291 3.47 13.24 -13.96
C PRO A 291 3.73 12.21 -15.07
N GLN A 292 4.95 11.67 -15.08
CA GLN A 292 5.38 10.61 -16.00
C GLN A 292 5.99 9.44 -15.21
N PRO A 293 5.60 8.16 -15.42
CA PRO A 293 6.08 7.03 -14.63
C PRO A 293 7.60 6.94 -14.52
N ARG A 294 8.32 7.08 -15.64
CA ARG A 294 9.79 6.98 -15.62
C ARG A 294 10.49 8.07 -14.81
N ARG A 295 9.88 9.26 -14.75
CA ARG A 295 10.51 10.44 -14.13
C ARG A 295 10.06 10.67 -12.69
N ASP A 296 8.81 10.32 -12.36
CA ASP A 296 8.14 10.78 -11.14
C ASP A 296 7.77 9.69 -10.16
N ARG A 297 7.82 8.41 -10.56
CA ARG A 297 7.43 7.30 -9.70
C ARG A 297 8.20 7.22 -8.37
N ASN A 298 9.43 7.76 -8.33
CA ASN A 298 10.27 7.75 -7.14
C ASN A 298 10.12 9.00 -6.25
N ALA A 299 9.13 9.88 -6.52
CA ALA A 299 8.85 11.03 -5.68
C ALA A 299 8.62 10.62 -4.23
N GLY A 300 9.20 11.35 -3.25
CA GLY A 300 9.13 10.98 -1.84
C GLY A 300 9.66 9.56 -1.54
N ASN A 301 10.76 9.15 -2.17
CA ASN A 301 11.32 7.79 -2.11
C ASN A 301 10.31 6.72 -2.57
N GLY A 302 9.44 7.05 -3.52
CA GLY A 302 8.38 6.17 -4.04
C GLY A 302 7.12 6.12 -3.17
N MET A 303 7.07 6.87 -2.07
CA MET A 303 5.93 6.94 -1.14
C MET A 303 4.97 8.10 -1.43
N ALA A 304 5.36 9.12 -2.20
CA ALA A 304 4.46 10.20 -2.59
C ALA A 304 3.63 9.83 -3.84
N THR A 305 2.44 10.39 -3.92
CA THR A 305 1.61 10.40 -5.12
C THR A 305 1.79 11.73 -5.85
N SER A 306 2.22 11.68 -7.10
CA SER A 306 2.33 12.85 -7.96
C SER A 306 1.02 13.11 -8.68
N VAL A 307 0.49 14.33 -8.63
CA VAL A 307 -0.73 14.75 -9.35
C VAL A 307 -0.42 15.90 -10.28
N GLY A 308 -1.08 15.96 -11.43
CA GLY A 308 -0.88 17.05 -12.37
C GLY A 308 -1.97 17.11 -13.44
N ARG A 309 -1.85 18.03 -14.39
CA ARG A 309 -2.81 18.20 -15.48
C ARG A 309 -4.23 18.50 -15.01
N LEU A 310 -4.39 19.13 -13.85
CA LEU A 310 -5.69 19.56 -13.36
C LEU A 310 -6.31 20.56 -14.35
N ARG A 311 -7.54 20.31 -14.75
CA ARG A 311 -8.32 21.15 -15.65
C ARG A 311 -9.82 20.89 -15.51
N PRO A 312 -10.68 21.81 -15.99
CA PRO A 312 -12.11 21.55 -16.07
C PRO A 312 -12.43 20.33 -16.94
N ASP A 313 -13.44 19.58 -16.53
CA ASP A 313 -14.03 18.47 -17.28
C ASP A 313 -15.50 18.75 -17.60
N PRO A 314 -15.94 18.66 -18.87
CA PRO A 314 -17.33 18.97 -19.21
C PRO A 314 -18.34 17.94 -18.69
N LEU A 315 -17.90 16.74 -18.30
CA LEU A 315 -18.78 15.66 -17.80
C LEU A 315 -18.90 15.67 -16.28
N LEU A 316 -17.78 15.70 -15.56
CA LEU A 316 -17.73 15.56 -14.10
C LEU A 316 -17.20 16.80 -13.37
N GLY A 317 -16.83 17.85 -14.11
CA GLY A 317 -16.36 19.12 -13.53
C GLY A 317 -14.85 19.21 -13.44
N TYR A 318 -14.13 18.17 -13.01
CA TYR A 318 -12.67 18.18 -12.86
C TYR A 318 -12.05 16.92 -13.42
N LYS A 319 -10.83 17.07 -14.01
CA LYS A 319 -9.99 15.93 -14.38
C LYS A 319 -8.53 16.24 -14.17
N PHE A 320 -7.78 15.20 -13.82
CA PHE A 320 -6.34 15.25 -13.56
C PHE A 320 -5.68 13.91 -13.84
N VAL A 321 -4.37 13.86 -13.69
CA VAL A 321 -3.57 12.63 -13.79
C VAL A 321 -2.86 12.45 -12.47
N ALA A 322 -2.86 11.22 -11.95
CA ALA A 322 -2.13 10.85 -10.75
C ALA A 322 -1.22 9.64 -11.01
N LEU A 323 -0.13 9.56 -10.26
CA LEU A 323 0.90 8.54 -10.39
C LEU A 323 1.42 8.13 -9.02
N SER A 324 1.50 6.82 -8.77
CA SER A 324 2.21 6.25 -7.61
C SER A 324 3.13 5.11 -8.01
N HIS A 325 4.17 4.87 -7.24
CA HIS A 325 5.03 3.70 -7.40
C HIS A 325 4.30 2.44 -6.92
N ASN A 326 3.94 1.55 -7.85
CA ASN A 326 3.06 0.42 -7.56
C ASN A 326 3.65 -0.64 -6.62
N THR A 327 4.95 -0.86 -6.58
CA THR A 327 5.59 -1.85 -5.69
C THR A 327 6.10 -1.26 -4.37
N ILE A 328 6.21 0.07 -4.27
CA ILE A 328 6.55 0.79 -3.03
C ILE A 328 5.26 1.32 -2.41
N ARG A 329 4.74 2.47 -2.87
CA ARG A 329 3.51 3.04 -2.34
C ARG A 329 2.31 2.08 -2.46
N GLY A 330 2.19 1.41 -3.60
CA GLY A 330 1.11 0.48 -3.90
C GLY A 330 1.24 -0.90 -3.26
N ALA A 331 2.34 -1.19 -2.53
CA ALA A 331 2.56 -2.50 -1.94
C ALA A 331 3.42 -2.41 -0.67
N ALA A 332 4.70 -2.79 -0.74
CA ALA A 332 5.55 -2.99 0.44
C ALA A 332 5.71 -1.74 1.31
N GLY A 333 5.91 -0.57 0.71
CA GLY A 333 6.10 0.67 1.47
C GLY A 333 4.86 1.08 2.26
N CYS A 334 3.66 0.97 1.67
CA CYS A 334 2.43 1.25 2.40
C CYS A 334 2.17 0.23 3.50
N ALA A 335 2.42 -1.06 3.27
CA ALA A 335 2.26 -2.07 4.30
C ALA A 335 3.23 -1.86 5.49
N ILE A 336 4.45 -1.37 5.23
CA ILE A 336 5.39 -0.96 6.28
C ILE A 336 4.84 0.26 7.04
N LEU A 337 4.32 1.28 6.34
CA LEU A 337 3.71 2.44 6.98
C LEU A 337 2.47 2.06 7.82
N ASN A 338 1.66 1.09 7.35
CA ASN A 338 0.59 0.50 8.16
C ASN A 338 1.11 -0.10 9.46
N ALA A 339 2.20 -0.89 9.39
CA ALA A 339 2.82 -1.48 10.56
C ALA A 339 3.44 -0.44 11.51
N GLU A 340 3.98 0.65 10.99
CA GLU A 340 4.46 1.77 11.80
C GLU A 340 3.32 2.45 12.56
N LEU A 341 2.15 2.64 11.91
CA LEU A 341 0.96 3.17 12.58
C LEU A 341 0.48 2.20 13.67
N LEU A 342 0.44 0.88 13.38
CA LEU A 342 0.11 -0.15 14.38
C LEU A 342 1.05 -0.10 15.59
N ALA A 343 2.35 0.07 15.35
CA ALA A 343 3.34 0.22 16.41
C ALA A 343 3.10 1.49 17.25
N ALA A 344 2.89 2.63 16.58
CA ALA A 344 2.66 3.92 17.23
C ALA A 344 1.36 3.95 18.06
N GLN A 345 0.35 3.14 17.68
CA GLN A 345 -0.94 3.02 18.37
C GLN A 345 -0.98 1.85 19.38
N GLY A 346 0.14 1.13 19.61
CA GLY A 346 0.24 0.08 20.62
C GLY A 346 -0.35 -1.28 20.23
N TYR A 347 -0.64 -1.53 18.96
CA TYR A 347 -1.16 -2.82 18.50
C TYR A 347 -0.11 -3.93 18.37
N LEU A 348 1.19 -3.60 18.53
CA LEU A 348 2.31 -4.56 18.48
C LEU A 348 2.84 -4.95 19.88
N GLY A 349 1.94 -5.06 20.86
CA GLY A 349 2.27 -5.49 22.22
C GLY A 349 3.20 -4.52 22.94
N ASP A 350 4.23 -5.04 23.64
CA ASP A 350 5.16 -4.25 24.43
C ASP A 350 6.18 -3.45 23.59
N PHE A 351 6.13 -3.53 22.27
CA PHE A 351 7.03 -2.77 21.42
C PHE A 351 6.73 -1.27 21.49
N GLN A 352 7.73 -0.50 21.97
CA GLN A 352 7.66 0.95 22.05
C GLN A 352 8.56 1.57 20.97
N PRO A 353 7.99 2.17 19.91
CA PRO A 353 8.78 2.81 18.88
C PRO A 353 9.44 4.09 19.40
N VAL A 354 10.66 4.37 18.92
CA VAL A 354 11.37 5.60 19.26
C VAL A 354 10.98 6.71 18.30
N ASN A 355 10.33 7.74 18.79
CA ASN A 355 10.07 8.95 18.02
C ASN A 355 11.35 9.76 17.83
N ARG A 356 11.76 10.03 16.60
CA ARG A 356 12.93 10.88 16.26
C ARG A 356 12.89 12.28 16.87
N ASN A 357 11.71 12.77 17.26
CA ASN A 357 11.53 14.13 17.80
C ASN A 357 11.97 14.31 19.27
N VAL A 358 12.36 13.24 19.98
CA VAL A 358 12.80 13.35 21.39
C VAL A 358 14.31 13.55 21.50
N GLU A 359 15.11 13.23 20.50
CA GLU A 359 16.57 13.37 20.56
C GLU A 359 17.09 14.77 20.22
N LEU A 360 16.32 15.62 19.54
CA LEU A 360 16.74 16.99 19.19
C LEU A 360 16.57 18.03 20.32
N THR A 361 15.99 17.63 21.46
CA THR A 361 15.79 18.53 22.64
C THR A 361 16.70 18.21 23.82
N ARG A 362 17.66 17.28 23.68
CA ARG A 362 18.59 16.88 24.74
C ARG A 362 20.08 17.08 24.40
N SER A 363 20.41 17.95 23.44
CA SER A 363 21.80 18.36 23.19
C SER A 363 21.99 19.87 23.39
#